data_ba3e9faed7f2e9e937f1d3a078bad6d6
#
_entry.id   ba3e9faed7f2e9e937f1d3a078bad6d6
#
_cell.length_a   1.000
_cell.length_b   1.000
_cell.length_c   1.000
_cell.angle_alpha   90.00
_cell.angle_beta   90.00
_cell.angle_gamma   90.00
#
_symmetry.space_group_name_H-M   'P 1'
#
loop_
_entity.id
_entity.type
_entity.pdbx_description
1 polymer ?
#
loop_
_entity_poly.entity_id
_entity_poly.type
_entity_poly.pdbx_seq_one_letter_code
_entity_poly.pdbx_strand_id
1 'polypeptide(L)' 'MDYNEKLERLDRHLAEHPKDYQASIARLKTFSDAVEHEMYLKKVERLKRVAEYRREYEQ' A
#
# COMPACT_ATOMS: atom_id res chain seq x y z
N MET A 1 -8.67 4.56 -3.45
CA MET A 1 -9.03 3.17 -3.14
C MET A 1 -8.66 2.85 -1.70
N ASP A 2 -9.58 2.32 -0.92
CA ASP A 2 -9.31 1.96 0.47
C ASP A 2 -8.85 0.50 0.56
N TYR A 3 -7.54 0.30 0.67
CA TYR A 3 -6.95 -1.04 0.76
C TYR A 3 -7.35 -1.77 2.04
N ASN A 4 -7.52 -1.04 3.15
CA ASN A 4 -7.91 -1.65 4.42
C ASN A 4 -9.31 -2.23 4.36
N GLU A 5 -10.24 -1.50 3.75
CA GLU A 5 -11.62 -1.96 3.57
C GLU A 5 -11.68 -3.22 2.70
N LYS A 6 -10.90 -3.23 1.62
CA LYS A 6 -10.80 -4.39 0.73
C LYS A 6 -10.21 -5.60 1.45
N LEU A 7 -9.17 -5.40 2.26
CA LEU A 7 -8.56 -6.46 3.05
C LEU A 7 -9.53 -7.03 4.08
N GLU A 8 -10.33 -6.19 4.74
CA GLU A 8 -11.34 -6.65 5.69
C GLU A 8 -12.40 -7.51 5.02
N ARG A 9 -12.87 -7.12 3.84
CA ARG A 9 -13.84 -7.93 3.08
C ARG A 9 -13.27 -9.29 2.72
N LEU A 10 -12.02 -9.33 2.26
CA LEU A 10 -11.35 -10.57 1.90
C LEU A 10 -11.12 -11.45 3.13
N ASP A 11 -10.77 -10.86 4.26
CA ASP A 11 -10.60 -11.60 5.51
C ASP A 11 -11.91 -12.23 5.98
N ARG A 12 -13.03 -11.52 5.91
CA ARG A 12 -14.34 -12.07 6.24
C ARG A 12 -14.71 -13.22 5.31
N HIS A 13 -14.49 -13.03 4.01
CA HIS A 13 -14.77 -14.06 3.02
C HIS A 13 -13.94 -15.32 3.28
N LEU A 14 -12.65 -15.17 3.57
CA LEU A 14 -11.76 -16.27 3.88
C LEU A 14 -12.09 -16.98 5.18
N ALA A 15 -12.64 -16.25 6.18
CA ALA A 15 -13.10 -16.86 7.41
C ALA A 15 -14.27 -17.81 7.17
N GLU A 16 -15.15 -17.49 6.22
CA GLU A 16 -16.29 -18.32 5.83
C GLU A 16 -15.90 -19.41 4.81
N HIS A 17 -14.92 -19.10 3.96
CA HIS A 17 -14.46 -19.97 2.86
C HIS A 17 -12.93 -20.13 2.87
N PRO A 18 -12.37 -20.86 3.86
CA PRO A 18 -10.91 -20.93 4.02
C PRO A 18 -10.18 -21.63 2.88
N LYS A 19 -10.89 -22.35 2.03
CA LYS A 19 -10.31 -23.06 0.88
C LYS A 19 -10.44 -22.29 -0.44
N ASP A 20 -10.90 -21.04 -0.39
CA ASP A 20 -10.98 -20.20 -1.57
C ASP A 20 -9.61 -19.61 -1.89
N TYR A 21 -8.86 -20.31 -2.71
CA TYR A 21 -7.49 -19.93 -3.08
C TYR A 21 -7.44 -18.64 -3.90
N GLN A 22 -8.47 -18.37 -4.70
CA GLN A 22 -8.54 -17.13 -5.47
C GLN A 22 -8.65 -15.92 -4.54
N ALA A 23 -9.46 -16.02 -3.48
CA ALA A 23 -9.57 -14.96 -2.48
C ALA A 23 -8.26 -14.78 -1.71
N SER A 24 -7.54 -15.85 -1.41
CA SER A 24 -6.24 -15.80 -0.76
C SER A 24 -5.21 -15.07 -1.62
N ILE A 25 -5.18 -15.36 -2.91
CA ILE A 25 -4.29 -14.70 -3.87
C ILE A 25 -4.66 -13.22 -3.99
N ALA A 26 -5.95 -12.89 -4.09
CA ALA A 26 -6.42 -11.51 -4.15
C ALA A 26 -6.03 -10.72 -2.91
N ARG A 27 -6.09 -11.34 -1.72
CA ARG A 27 -5.69 -10.73 -0.46
C ARG A 27 -4.19 -10.40 -0.44
N LEU A 28 -3.36 -11.35 -0.83
CA LEU A 28 -1.91 -11.14 -0.90
C LEU A 28 -1.56 -10.02 -1.88
N LYS A 29 -2.19 -10.01 -3.05
CA LYS A 29 -1.98 -8.98 -4.06
C LYS A 29 -2.38 -7.60 -3.53
N THR A 30 -3.54 -7.51 -2.88
CA THR A 30 -4.03 -6.25 -2.31
C THR A 30 -3.09 -5.75 -1.21
N PHE A 31 -2.59 -6.64 -0.36
CA PHE A 31 -1.63 -6.30 0.69
C PHE A 31 -0.32 -5.78 0.09
N SER A 32 0.21 -6.45 -0.92
CA SER A 32 1.43 -6.01 -1.62
C SER A 32 1.24 -4.63 -2.26
N ASP A 33 0.10 -4.41 -2.91
CA ASP A 33 -0.21 -3.11 -3.53
C ASP A 33 -0.29 -2.00 -2.48
N ALA A 34 -0.89 -2.27 -1.31
CA ALA A 34 -0.97 -1.31 -0.22
C ALA A 34 0.41 -0.95 0.33
N VAL A 35 1.29 -1.94 0.52
CA VAL A 35 2.66 -1.72 0.98
C VAL A 35 3.46 -0.92 -0.04
N GLU A 36 3.37 -1.26 -1.31
CA GLU A 36 4.05 -0.53 -2.39
C GLU A 36 3.59 0.91 -2.46
N HIS A 37 2.29 1.15 -2.31
CA HIS A 37 1.73 2.49 -2.31
C HIS A 37 2.28 3.34 -1.16
N GLU A 38 2.36 2.78 0.05
CA GLU A 38 2.95 3.47 1.20
C GLU A 38 4.43 3.78 0.99
N MET A 39 5.19 2.85 0.45
CA MET A 39 6.61 3.04 0.14
C MET A 39 6.79 4.14 -0.91
N TYR A 40 5.93 4.16 -1.92
CA TYR A 40 5.94 5.22 -2.94
C TYR A 40 5.70 6.59 -2.32
N LEU A 41 4.69 6.73 -1.46
CA LEU A 41 4.37 7.99 -0.79
C LEU A 41 5.53 8.48 0.07
N LYS A 42 6.18 7.60 0.81
CA LYS A 42 7.35 7.93 1.62
C LYS A 42 8.52 8.39 0.75
N LYS A 43 8.72 7.76 -0.39
CA LYS A 43 9.76 8.14 -1.35
C LYS A 43 9.51 9.52 -1.92
N VAL A 44 8.28 9.80 -2.35
CA VAL A 44 7.89 11.12 -2.89
C VAL A 44 8.10 12.21 -1.84
N GLU A 45 7.69 11.96 -0.60
CA GLU A 45 7.86 12.90 0.50
C GLU A 45 9.32 13.20 0.78
N ARG A 46 10.17 12.16 0.78
CA ARG A 46 11.62 12.32 0.96
C ARG A 46 12.24 13.15 -0.16
N LEU A 47 11.84 12.91 -1.41
CA LEU A 47 12.34 13.67 -2.56
C LEU A 47 11.93 15.13 -2.48
N LYS A 48 10.73 15.43 -2.02
CA LYS A 48 10.27 16.81 -1.80
C LYS A 48 11.12 17.52 -0.76
N ARG A 49 11.44 16.88 0.34
CA ARG A 49 12.29 17.45 1.39
C ARG A 49 13.70 17.74 0.88
N VAL A 50 14.27 16.82 0.12
CA VAL A 50 15.60 17.00 -0.49
C VAL A 50 15.58 18.17 -1.46
N ALA A 51 14.54 18.29 -2.29
CA ALA A 51 14.42 19.39 -3.24
C ALA A 51 14.30 20.75 -2.52
N GLU A 52 13.53 20.82 -1.44
CA GLU A 52 13.43 22.04 -0.61
C GLU A 52 14.76 22.41 0.02
N TYR A 53 15.49 21.43 0.55
CA TYR A 53 16.81 21.62 1.12
C TYR A 53 17.79 22.20 0.08
N ARG A 54 17.80 21.64 -1.12
CA ARG A 54 18.65 22.13 -2.22
C ARG A 54 18.33 23.57 -2.60
N ARG A 55 17.04 23.92 -2.65
CA ARG A 55 16.63 25.29 -2.96
C ARG A 55 17.19 26.31 -1.95
N GLU A 56 17.22 25.94 -0.66
CA GLU A 56 17.74 26.82 0.39
C GLU A 56 19.24 26.99 0.29
N TYR A 57 19.99 25.98 -0.09
CA TYR A 57 21.45 25.97 -0.03
C TYR A 57 22.17 26.15 -1.35
N GLU A 58 21.49 26.07 -2.48
CA GLU A 58 22.07 26.22 -3.81
C GLU A 58 21.77 27.56 -4.48
N GLN A 59 21.49 28.58 -3.73
CA GLN A 59 21.29 29.91 -4.32
C GLN A 59 22.61 30.57 -4.68
#